data_ff48364f3b6a7a5d0143f01a5446e1ea
#
_entry.id   ff48364f3b6a7a5d0143f01a5446e1ea
#
_cell.length_a   1.000
_cell.length_b   1.000
_cell.length_c   1.000
_cell.angle_alpha   90.00
_cell.angle_beta   90.00
_cell.angle_gamma   90.00
#
_symmetry.space_group_name_H-M   'P 1'
#
loop_
_entity.id
_entity.type
_entity.pdbx_description
1 polymer ?
#
loop_
_entity_poly.entity_id
_entity_poly.type
_entity_poly.pdbx_seq_one_letter_code
_entity_poly.pdbx_strand_id
1 'polypeptide(L)'
;MSIKDKYFNSKRGLSEVVAALILVTVSVLLAATVALYVSGITSSRMRSAGEENIRFYKTHAWVNESDMGVIAFKLYNLGGKSVTIESVVVRGTEMDWPDVYWNRTADIVFRDMNETKWHSINGTSFTFDGRTYEKATGNIFVKSGEMILVYIKTPSNKGDPSIIHRGNIGQPILLAASTPSASHTIEILVESAGL
;
A
#
# COMPACT_ATOMS: atom_id res chain seq x y z
N MET A 1 -31.23 -74.57 10.87
CA MET A 1 -30.60 -73.33 10.36
C MET A 1 -30.34 -73.57 8.86
N SER A 2 -31.09 -72.83 8.01
CA SER A 2 -31.12 -73.12 6.56
C SER A 2 -29.85 -72.53 5.91
N ILE A 3 -29.32 -73.24 4.89
CA ILE A 3 -28.15 -72.79 4.11
C ILE A 3 -28.37 -71.41 3.49
N LYS A 4 -29.62 -71.04 3.20
CA LYS A 4 -30.02 -69.74 2.69
C LYS A 4 -29.70 -68.55 3.66
N ASP A 5 -29.89 -68.78 4.97
CA ASP A 5 -29.65 -67.72 5.98
C ASP A 5 -28.16 -67.42 6.14
N LYS A 6 -27.30 -68.39 5.91
CA LYS A 6 -25.84 -68.20 5.96
C LYS A 6 -25.29 -67.38 4.79
N TYR A 7 -25.89 -67.52 3.60
CA TYR A 7 -25.52 -66.77 2.39
C TYR A 7 -26.00 -65.31 2.47
N PHE A 8 -27.17 -65.07 3.04
CA PHE A 8 -27.71 -63.73 3.21
C PHE A 8 -26.92 -62.92 4.22
N ASN A 9 -26.47 -63.51 5.31
CA ASN A 9 -25.63 -62.84 6.31
C ASN A 9 -24.21 -62.49 5.77
N SER A 10 -23.65 -63.37 4.94
CA SER A 10 -22.34 -63.12 4.31
C SER A 10 -22.36 -61.95 3.35
N LYS A 11 -23.43 -61.79 2.56
CA LYS A 11 -23.56 -60.65 1.63
C LYS A 11 -23.75 -59.29 2.37
N ARG A 12 -24.45 -59.26 3.52
CA ARG A 12 -24.58 -58.06 4.35
C ARG A 12 -23.26 -57.63 4.97
N GLY A 13 -22.50 -58.56 5.52
CA GLY A 13 -21.19 -58.28 6.10
C GLY A 13 -20.18 -57.72 5.08
N LEU A 14 -20.21 -58.27 3.84
CA LEU A 14 -19.35 -57.77 2.76
C LEU A 14 -19.72 -56.34 2.35
N SER A 15 -21.02 -56.02 2.30
CA SER A 15 -21.52 -54.68 1.99
C SER A 15 -21.12 -53.64 3.06
N GLU A 16 -21.16 -54.00 4.34
CA GLU A 16 -20.77 -53.13 5.45
C GLU A 16 -19.27 -52.85 5.43
N VAL A 17 -18.43 -53.83 5.14
CA VAL A 17 -16.98 -53.66 5.01
C VAL A 17 -16.62 -52.75 3.84
N VAL A 18 -17.28 -52.93 2.69
CA VAL A 18 -17.06 -52.08 1.51
C VAL A 18 -17.51 -50.65 1.79
N ALA A 19 -18.66 -50.45 2.43
CA ALA A 19 -19.14 -49.12 2.81
C ALA A 19 -18.17 -48.42 3.78
N ALA A 20 -17.63 -49.13 4.77
CA ALA A 20 -16.64 -48.60 5.70
C ALA A 20 -15.34 -48.21 4.99
N LEU A 21 -14.86 -49.00 4.04
CA LEU A 21 -13.68 -48.69 3.24
C LEU A 21 -13.88 -47.45 2.37
N ILE A 22 -15.05 -47.30 1.75
CA ILE A 22 -15.37 -46.08 0.98
C ILE A 22 -15.41 -44.86 1.87
N LEU A 23 -16.04 -44.96 3.04
CA LEU A 23 -16.09 -43.86 4.01
C LEU A 23 -14.69 -43.41 4.47
N VAL A 24 -13.82 -44.37 4.78
CA VAL A 24 -12.45 -44.06 5.19
C VAL A 24 -11.67 -43.42 4.05
N THR A 25 -11.75 -43.95 2.84
CA THR A 25 -11.07 -43.38 1.67
C THR A 25 -11.54 -41.94 1.35
N VAL A 26 -12.83 -41.69 1.38
CA VAL A 26 -13.41 -40.37 1.16
C VAL A 26 -12.98 -39.41 2.28
N SER A 27 -12.98 -39.85 3.53
CA SER A 27 -12.54 -39.04 4.68
C SER A 27 -11.07 -38.63 4.57
N VAL A 28 -10.19 -39.55 4.16
CA VAL A 28 -8.76 -39.29 3.97
C VAL A 28 -8.55 -38.31 2.80
N LEU A 29 -9.26 -38.48 1.69
CA LEU A 29 -9.20 -37.58 0.56
C LEU A 29 -9.66 -36.16 0.93
N LEU A 30 -10.77 -36.05 1.66
CA LEU A 30 -11.25 -34.74 2.15
C LEU A 30 -10.25 -34.11 3.11
N ALA A 31 -9.69 -34.85 4.05
CA ALA A 31 -8.68 -34.35 4.97
C ALA A 31 -7.43 -33.87 4.22
N ALA A 32 -6.96 -34.60 3.22
CA ALA A 32 -5.81 -34.24 2.40
C ALA A 32 -6.08 -32.95 1.60
N THR A 33 -7.25 -32.83 0.97
CA THR A 33 -7.61 -31.65 0.20
C THR A 33 -7.71 -30.39 1.09
N VAL A 34 -8.31 -30.50 2.28
CA VAL A 34 -8.39 -29.42 3.24
C VAL A 34 -6.99 -29.03 3.73
N ALA A 35 -6.13 -29.99 4.05
CA ALA A 35 -4.76 -29.72 4.48
C ALA A 35 -3.94 -28.97 3.41
N LEU A 36 -4.03 -29.37 2.14
CA LEU A 36 -3.38 -28.70 1.03
C LEU A 36 -3.91 -27.27 0.83
N TYR A 37 -5.21 -27.08 0.92
CA TYR A 37 -5.83 -25.78 0.79
C TYR A 37 -5.39 -24.82 1.91
N VAL A 38 -5.43 -25.27 3.16
CA VAL A 38 -4.98 -24.47 4.32
C VAL A 38 -3.49 -24.14 4.21
N SER A 39 -2.66 -25.11 3.83
CA SER A 39 -1.21 -24.87 3.63
C SER A 39 -0.95 -23.81 2.54
N GLY A 40 -1.70 -23.85 1.45
CA GLY A 40 -1.59 -22.87 0.37
C GLY A 40 -1.94 -21.46 0.83
N ILE A 41 -3.05 -21.29 1.56
CA ILE A 41 -3.45 -20.00 2.12
C ILE A 41 -2.42 -19.48 3.13
N THR A 42 -1.95 -20.35 4.02
CA THR A 42 -0.97 -19.98 5.05
C THR A 42 0.34 -19.53 4.42
N SER A 43 0.83 -20.24 3.41
CA SER A 43 2.06 -19.88 2.70
C SER A 43 1.93 -18.55 1.97
N SER A 44 0.80 -18.27 1.32
CA SER A 44 0.58 -16.98 0.66
C SER A 44 0.48 -15.83 1.65
N ARG A 45 -0.18 -16.01 2.79
CA ARG A 45 -0.25 -15.01 3.86
C ARG A 45 1.10 -14.77 4.52
N MET A 46 1.92 -15.78 4.72
CA MET A 46 3.29 -15.63 5.24
C MET A 46 4.19 -14.84 4.29
N ARG A 47 4.07 -15.04 2.98
CA ARG A 47 4.78 -14.21 1.99
C ARG A 47 4.35 -12.76 2.08
N SER A 48 3.05 -12.49 2.03
CA SER A 48 2.53 -11.13 2.12
C SER A 48 2.87 -10.44 3.45
N ALA A 49 2.97 -11.19 4.55
CA ALA A 49 3.36 -10.65 5.86
C ALA A 49 4.82 -10.17 5.91
N GLY A 50 5.70 -10.72 5.06
CA GLY A 50 7.11 -10.32 4.97
C GLY A 50 7.41 -9.35 3.83
N GLU A 51 6.46 -9.08 2.95
CA GLU A 51 6.63 -8.20 1.80
C GLU A 51 6.36 -6.75 2.15
N GLU A 52 7.16 -5.89 1.55
CA GLU A 52 6.94 -4.46 1.53
C GLU A 52 5.91 -4.13 0.45
N ASN A 53 4.89 -3.37 0.80
CA ASN A 53 3.85 -2.94 -0.14
C ASN A 53 3.44 -1.50 0.15
N ILE A 54 4.12 -0.58 -0.49
CA ILE A 54 3.85 0.84 -0.40
C ILE A 54 2.98 1.26 -1.57
N ARG A 55 1.94 2.02 -1.29
CA ARG A 55 1.01 2.54 -2.30
C ARG A 55 0.82 4.04 -2.11
N PHE A 56 0.85 4.73 -3.24
CA PHE A 56 0.46 6.13 -3.32
C PHE A 56 -1.05 6.24 -3.56
N TYR A 57 -1.66 7.19 -2.88
CA TYR A 57 -3.07 7.52 -3.06
C TYR A 57 -3.24 9.03 -3.15
N LYS A 58 -4.20 9.47 -3.97
CA LYS A 58 -4.60 10.88 -4.08
C LYS A 58 -3.39 11.80 -4.24
N THR A 59 -2.60 11.48 -5.25
CA THR A 59 -1.40 12.25 -5.60
C THR A 59 -1.76 13.44 -6.47
N HIS A 60 -1.32 14.61 -6.08
CA HIS A 60 -1.51 15.86 -6.82
C HIS A 60 -0.20 16.65 -6.86
N ALA A 61 0.01 17.34 -7.95
CA ALA A 61 1.11 18.30 -8.11
C ALA A 61 0.53 19.60 -8.65
N TRP A 62 0.72 20.69 -7.93
CA TRP A 62 0.19 22.00 -8.29
C TRP A 62 1.27 23.03 -8.43
N VAL A 63 1.02 24.00 -9.30
CA VAL A 63 1.85 25.21 -9.44
C VAL A 63 0.95 26.43 -9.37
N ASN A 64 1.37 27.41 -8.58
CA ASN A 64 0.68 28.68 -8.48
C ASN A 64 1.17 29.72 -9.51
N GLU A 65 0.58 30.91 -9.48
CA GLU A 65 0.97 32.02 -10.36
C GLU A 65 2.40 32.53 -10.13
N SER A 66 2.95 32.32 -8.95
CA SER A 66 4.32 32.70 -8.58
C SER A 66 5.37 31.65 -8.86
N ASP A 67 5.06 30.64 -9.70
CA ASP A 67 5.92 29.49 -10.01
C ASP A 67 6.33 28.67 -8.77
N MET A 68 5.52 28.68 -7.72
CA MET A 68 5.73 27.80 -6.57
C MET A 68 4.98 26.50 -6.76
N GLY A 69 5.72 25.39 -6.81
CA GLY A 69 5.16 24.07 -6.93
C GLY A 69 5.01 23.39 -5.57
N VAL A 70 3.91 22.64 -5.42
CA VAL A 70 3.66 21.80 -4.25
C VAL A 70 3.14 20.45 -4.72
N ILE A 71 3.68 19.37 -4.18
CA ILE A 71 3.20 18.02 -4.41
C ILE A 71 2.60 17.51 -3.11
N ALA A 72 1.44 16.87 -3.18
CA ALA A 72 0.83 16.24 -2.04
C ALA A 72 0.37 14.82 -2.38
N PHE A 73 0.56 13.89 -1.45
CA PHE A 73 0.14 12.51 -1.60
C PHE A 73 -0.09 11.83 -0.25
N LYS A 74 -0.91 10.79 -0.28
CA LYS A 74 -1.01 9.82 0.80
C LYS A 74 -0.12 8.63 0.47
N LEU A 75 0.66 8.20 1.43
CA LEU A 75 1.48 7.01 1.31
C LEU A 75 0.98 5.99 2.33
N TYR A 76 0.57 4.83 1.86
CA TYR A 76 0.00 3.77 2.68
C TYR A 76 0.89 2.52 2.63
N ASN A 77 1.28 2.04 3.79
CA ASN A 77 1.99 0.77 3.91
C ASN A 77 0.97 -0.37 4.07
N LEU A 78 0.64 -1.01 2.96
CA LEU A 78 -0.24 -2.19 2.91
C LEU A 78 0.50 -3.50 3.23
N GLY A 79 1.83 -3.45 3.34
CA GLY A 79 2.65 -4.60 3.66
C GLY A 79 2.50 -5.07 5.11
N GLY A 80 2.88 -6.30 5.37
CA GLY A 80 2.92 -6.86 6.73
C GLY A 80 4.11 -6.39 7.57
N LYS A 81 5.02 -5.62 6.98
CA LYS A 81 6.27 -5.15 7.58
C LYS A 81 6.28 -3.62 7.65
N SER A 82 6.79 -3.09 8.74
CA SER A 82 7.07 -1.65 8.83
C SER A 82 8.24 -1.29 7.92
N VAL A 83 8.18 -0.10 7.32
CA VAL A 83 9.17 0.38 6.36
C VAL A 83 9.70 1.75 6.76
N THR A 84 10.89 2.07 6.28
CA THR A 84 11.48 3.39 6.42
C THR A 84 11.60 4.02 5.03
N ILE A 85 11.01 5.19 4.84
CA ILE A 85 11.22 5.98 3.64
C ILE A 85 12.55 6.70 3.79
N GLU A 86 13.51 6.38 2.94
CA GLU A 86 14.88 6.91 2.98
C GLU A 86 15.04 8.13 2.11
N SER A 87 14.29 8.21 1.02
CA SER A 87 14.29 9.39 0.15
C SER A 87 12.97 9.55 -0.60
N VAL A 88 12.71 10.78 -1.00
CA VAL A 88 11.62 11.12 -1.92
C VAL A 88 12.24 11.78 -3.14
N VAL A 89 11.90 11.29 -4.31
CA VAL A 89 12.49 11.72 -5.59
C VAL A 89 11.40 12.34 -6.45
N VAL A 90 11.65 13.53 -6.95
CA VAL A 90 10.77 14.26 -7.88
C VAL A 90 11.52 14.51 -9.19
N ARG A 91 10.96 14.06 -10.31
CA ARG A 91 11.57 14.20 -11.63
C ARG A 91 13.02 13.67 -11.71
N GLY A 92 13.32 12.63 -10.95
CA GLY A 92 14.65 12.01 -10.90
C GLY A 92 15.64 12.68 -9.94
N THR A 93 15.24 13.74 -9.24
CA THR A 93 16.08 14.44 -8.25
C THR A 93 15.57 14.15 -6.84
N GLU A 94 16.45 13.78 -5.96
CA GLU A 94 16.15 13.58 -4.54
C GLU A 94 15.83 14.91 -3.87
N MET A 95 14.74 14.92 -3.09
CA MET A 95 14.28 16.09 -2.36
C MET A 95 14.99 16.19 -1.02
N ASP A 96 15.40 17.39 -0.65
CA ASP A 96 15.93 17.64 0.68
C ASP A 96 14.84 17.47 1.74
N TRP A 97 15.13 16.77 2.83
CA TRP A 97 14.17 16.56 3.92
C TRP A 97 13.53 17.85 4.45
N PRO A 98 14.24 18.99 4.55
CA PRO A 98 13.65 20.27 4.91
C PRO A 98 12.53 20.76 4.00
N ASP A 99 12.39 20.24 2.79
CA ASP A 99 11.30 20.59 1.86
C ASP A 99 10.15 19.57 1.87
N VAL A 100 10.29 18.51 2.67
CA VAL A 100 9.27 17.47 2.89
C VAL A 100 8.55 17.72 4.20
N TYR A 101 7.24 17.81 4.16
CA TYR A 101 6.36 17.97 5.31
C TYR A 101 5.43 16.77 5.41
N TRP A 102 5.21 16.28 6.59
CA TRP A 102 4.38 15.10 6.75
C TRP A 102 3.52 15.16 8.00
N ASN A 103 2.43 14.39 7.97
CA ASN A 103 1.56 14.17 9.11
C ASN A 103 1.21 12.69 9.21
N ARG A 104 1.26 12.17 10.43
CA ARG A 104 0.83 10.81 10.73
C ARG A 104 -0.66 10.84 11.07
N THR A 105 -1.49 10.29 10.18
CA THR A 105 -2.92 10.23 10.44
C THR A 105 -3.29 8.88 11.06
N ALA A 106 -3.90 8.94 12.24
CA ALA A 106 -4.46 7.76 12.90
C ALA A 106 -5.84 7.39 12.32
N ASP A 107 -6.52 8.33 11.69
CA ASP A 107 -7.86 8.13 11.16
C ASP A 107 -7.80 7.72 9.70
N ILE A 108 -8.17 6.46 9.44
CA ILE A 108 -8.36 5.87 8.10
C ILE A 108 -9.65 6.40 7.46
N VAL A 109 -10.07 7.59 7.78
CA VAL A 109 -11.17 8.22 7.05
C VAL A 109 -10.58 8.66 5.72
N PHE A 110 -10.98 7.97 4.65
CA PHE A 110 -10.73 8.33 3.25
C PHE A 110 -11.38 9.69 2.92
N ARG A 111 -11.00 10.74 3.62
CA ARG A 111 -11.34 12.07 3.17
C ARG A 111 -10.61 12.32 1.86
N ASP A 112 -11.38 12.69 0.88
CA ASP A 112 -10.87 12.99 -0.43
C ASP A 112 -9.85 14.12 -0.34
N MET A 113 -8.60 13.87 -0.75
CA MET A 113 -7.62 14.93 -0.89
C MET A 113 -7.96 15.88 -2.06
N ASN A 114 -9.07 15.67 -2.76
CA ASN A 114 -9.61 16.64 -3.72
C ASN A 114 -9.94 18.00 -3.07
N GLU A 115 -10.01 18.05 -1.74
CA GLU A 115 -10.14 19.28 -0.97
C GLU A 115 -8.78 19.88 -0.57
N THR A 116 -7.68 19.17 -0.76
CA THR A 116 -6.35 19.74 -0.55
C THR A 116 -6.02 20.64 -1.73
N LYS A 117 -6.50 21.84 -1.61
CA LYS A 117 -6.09 22.95 -2.49
C LYS A 117 -4.60 23.20 -2.26
N TRP A 118 -3.95 23.72 -3.28
CA TRP A 118 -2.64 24.28 -3.12
C TRP A 118 -2.56 25.13 -1.85
N HIS A 119 -1.59 24.88 -1.01
CA HIS A 119 -1.34 25.63 0.21
C HIS A 119 0.08 26.15 0.19
N SER A 120 0.25 27.45 0.50
CA SER A 120 1.59 28.02 0.60
C SER A 120 2.30 27.45 1.83
N ILE A 121 3.37 26.72 1.60
CA ILE A 121 4.14 26.08 2.66
C ILE A 121 5.28 27.03 3.06
N ASN A 122 5.20 27.58 4.26
CA ASN A 122 6.21 28.46 4.83
C ASN A 122 6.49 28.05 6.29
N GLY A 123 7.78 28.10 6.67
CA GLY A 123 8.19 27.81 8.05
C GLY A 123 8.54 26.35 8.30
N THR A 124 8.55 25.97 9.58
CA THR A 124 8.92 24.62 10.05
C THR A 124 7.71 23.67 10.16
N SER A 125 6.51 24.24 10.11
CA SER A 125 5.25 23.48 10.11
C SER A 125 4.15 24.35 9.49
N PHE A 126 3.10 23.71 9.00
CA PHE A 126 1.88 24.38 8.58
C PHE A 126 0.65 23.58 9.01
N THR A 127 -0.47 24.26 9.21
CA THR A 127 -1.74 23.60 9.55
C THR A 127 -2.70 23.72 8.38
N PHE A 128 -3.24 22.59 7.95
CA PHE A 128 -4.21 22.53 6.88
C PHE A 128 -5.26 21.47 7.18
N ASP A 129 -6.52 21.75 6.95
CA ASP A 129 -7.68 20.87 7.21
C ASP A 129 -7.67 20.28 8.65
N GLY A 130 -7.34 21.13 9.65
CA GLY A 130 -7.26 20.73 11.05
C GLY A 130 -6.10 19.81 11.40
N ARG A 131 -5.11 19.65 10.51
CA ARG A 131 -3.92 18.82 10.72
C ARG A 131 -2.66 19.65 10.62
N THR A 132 -1.73 19.39 11.53
CA THR A 132 -0.42 20.04 11.50
C THR A 132 0.57 19.12 10.79
N TYR A 133 1.20 19.65 9.77
CA TYR A 133 2.27 18.99 9.01
C TYR A 133 3.60 19.54 9.51
N GLU A 134 4.46 18.64 9.91
CA GLU A 134 5.79 18.97 10.42
C GLU A 134 6.83 18.70 9.34
N LYS A 135 7.86 19.55 9.32
CA LYS A 135 9.01 19.40 8.45
C LYS A 135 9.74 18.10 8.81
N ALA A 136 10.06 17.28 7.80
CA ALA A 136 10.87 16.10 8.01
C ALA A 136 12.31 16.49 8.39
N THR A 137 12.86 15.79 9.36
CA THR A 137 14.25 15.95 9.82
C THR A 137 15.16 14.81 9.37
N GLY A 138 14.60 13.86 8.65
CA GLY A 138 15.27 12.66 8.16
C GLY A 138 14.26 11.59 7.75
N ASN A 139 14.70 10.37 7.66
CA ASN A 139 13.93 9.23 7.22
C ASN A 139 12.59 9.07 7.97
N ILE A 140 11.53 8.78 7.24
CA ILE A 140 10.18 8.65 7.79
C ILE A 140 9.85 7.18 7.98
N PHE A 141 9.60 6.79 9.24
CA PHE A 141 9.21 5.44 9.57
C PHE A 141 7.69 5.27 9.47
N VAL A 142 7.24 4.26 8.69
CA VAL A 142 5.81 3.96 8.44
C VAL A 142 5.52 2.54 8.88
N LYS A 143 4.63 2.38 9.86
CA LYS A 143 4.25 1.06 10.38
C LYS A 143 3.42 0.29 9.34
N SER A 144 3.36 -1.04 9.50
CA SER A 144 2.40 -1.86 8.76
C SER A 144 0.97 -1.38 9.01
N GLY A 145 0.20 -1.23 7.94
CA GLY A 145 -1.18 -0.71 8.01
C GLY A 145 -1.30 0.79 8.27
N GLU A 146 -0.20 1.52 8.35
CA GLU A 146 -0.22 2.97 8.60
C GLU A 146 -0.27 3.76 7.31
N MET A 147 -0.96 4.89 7.37
CA MET A 147 -1.01 5.89 6.32
C MET A 147 -0.36 7.18 6.81
N ILE A 148 0.47 7.79 5.98
CA ILE A 148 1.00 9.13 6.17
C ILE A 148 0.55 10.06 5.05
N LEU A 149 0.40 11.32 5.40
CA LEU A 149 0.17 12.42 4.45
C LEU A 149 1.49 13.16 4.26
N VAL A 150 1.89 13.36 3.03
CA VAL A 150 3.14 14.03 2.69
C VAL A 150 2.86 15.20 1.76
N TYR A 151 3.48 16.32 2.05
CA TYR A 151 3.56 17.50 1.22
C TYR A 151 5.01 17.78 0.90
N ILE A 152 5.31 18.07 -0.34
CA ILE A 152 6.64 18.48 -0.80
C ILE A 152 6.54 19.88 -1.36
N LYS A 153 7.37 20.76 -0.85
CA LYS A 153 7.59 22.07 -1.43
C LYS A 153 8.72 21.95 -2.46
N THR A 154 8.42 22.21 -3.72
CA THR A 154 9.49 22.17 -4.72
C THR A 154 10.38 23.42 -4.58
N PRO A 155 11.70 23.30 -4.86
CA PRO A 155 12.62 24.41 -4.78
C PRO A 155 12.19 25.58 -5.70
N SER A 156 12.53 26.79 -5.32
CA SER A 156 12.25 27.99 -6.12
C SER A 156 13.40 28.33 -7.07
N ASN A 157 14.52 27.62 -6.98
CA ASN A 157 15.69 27.87 -7.80
C ASN A 157 15.50 27.31 -9.21
N LYS A 158 15.45 28.18 -10.21
CA LYS A 158 15.22 27.84 -11.61
C LYS A 158 16.28 26.88 -12.23
N GLY A 159 17.37 26.63 -11.55
CA GLY A 159 18.39 25.68 -11.97
C GLY A 159 18.18 24.25 -11.41
N ASP A 160 17.25 24.06 -10.51
CA ASP A 160 16.99 22.76 -9.88
C ASP A 160 16.09 21.90 -10.78
N PRO A 161 16.52 20.68 -11.16
CA PRO A 161 15.72 19.82 -12.03
C PRO A 161 14.43 19.30 -11.38
N SER A 162 14.31 19.31 -10.06
CA SER A 162 13.10 18.92 -9.32
C SER A 162 12.02 20.01 -9.32
N ILE A 163 12.36 21.23 -9.73
CA ILE A 163 11.41 22.34 -9.76
C ILE A 163 10.21 22.03 -10.66
N ILE A 164 9.03 22.35 -10.15
CA ILE A 164 7.79 22.33 -10.91
C ILE A 164 7.38 23.80 -11.13
N HIS A 165 7.24 24.21 -12.38
CA HIS A 165 6.89 25.57 -12.76
C HIS A 165 5.68 25.57 -13.72
N ARG A 166 5.11 26.73 -14.01
CA ARG A 166 3.89 26.88 -14.83
C ARG A 166 4.00 26.24 -16.20
N GLY A 167 5.18 26.20 -16.81
CA GLY A 167 5.40 25.49 -18.08
C GLY A 167 5.24 23.98 -18.00
N ASN A 168 5.15 23.40 -16.81
CA ASN A 168 4.91 21.99 -16.62
C ASN A 168 3.41 21.63 -16.45
N ILE A 169 2.52 22.63 -16.40
CA ILE A 169 1.07 22.36 -16.29
C ILE A 169 0.63 21.50 -17.47
N GLY A 170 -0.10 20.41 -17.17
CA GLY A 170 -0.52 19.42 -18.13
C GLY A 170 0.55 18.38 -18.50
N GLN A 171 1.76 18.46 -17.94
CA GLN A 171 2.81 17.49 -18.14
C GLN A 171 2.84 16.45 -17.01
N PRO A 172 3.11 15.19 -17.32
CA PRO A 172 3.34 14.18 -16.30
C PRO A 172 4.72 14.35 -15.67
N ILE A 173 4.80 14.15 -14.37
CA ILE A 173 6.05 14.09 -13.60
C ILE A 173 6.13 12.77 -12.84
N LEU A 174 7.35 12.27 -12.66
CA LEU A 174 7.59 11.08 -11.87
C LEU A 174 7.87 11.46 -10.41
N LEU A 175 7.11 10.85 -9.50
CA LEU A 175 7.35 10.86 -8.07
C LEU A 175 7.78 9.46 -7.62
N ALA A 176 8.80 9.36 -6.79
CA ALA A 176 9.20 8.11 -6.18
C ALA A 176 9.42 8.28 -4.68
N ALA A 177 9.14 7.22 -3.93
CA ALA A 177 9.55 7.06 -2.54
C ALA A 177 10.40 5.80 -2.43
N SER A 178 11.62 5.95 -1.94
CA SER A 178 12.57 4.85 -1.83
C SER A 178 12.66 4.35 -0.40
N THR A 179 12.73 3.05 -0.27
CA THR A 179 12.98 2.31 0.96
C THR A 179 14.27 1.53 0.80
N PRO A 180 14.84 0.92 1.84
CA PRO A 180 16.01 0.07 1.73
C PRO A 180 15.84 -1.12 0.76
N SER A 181 14.60 -1.54 0.51
CA SER A 181 14.30 -2.75 -0.26
C SER A 181 13.84 -2.46 -1.69
N ALA A 182 13.19 -1.31 -1.92
CA ALA A 182 12.55 -1.01 -3.21
C ALA A 182 12.36 0.50 -3.41
N SER A 183 12.15 0.89 -4.66
CA SER A 183 11.66 2.24 -5.02
C SER A 183 10.25 2.12 -5.59
N HIS A 184 9.33 2.83 -4.98
CA HIS A 184 7.92 2.87 -5.39
C HIS A 184 7.67 4.14 -6.16
N THR A 185 7.18 4.03 -7.39
CA THR A 185 7.03 5.15 -8.31
C THR A 185 5.58 5.37 -8.72
N ILE A 186 5.22 6.62 -8.96
CA ILE A 186 3.94 7.01 -9.54
C ILE A 186 4.14 8.19 -10.49
N GLU A 187 3.35 8.24 -11.54
CA GLU A 187 3.26 9.36 -12.45
C GLU A 187 2.11 10.28 -12.04
N ILE A 188 2.36 11.58 -12.00
CA ILE A 188 1.41 12.59 -11.56
C ILE A 188 1.33 13.69 -12.61
N LEU A 189 0.11 14.12 -12.93
CA LEU A 189 -0.09 15.27 -13.81
C LEU A 189 0.06 16.57 -13.01
N VAL A 190 0.79 17.53 -13.55
CA VAL A 190 0.91 18.86 -12.95
C VAL A 190 -0.33 19.69 -13.28
N GLU A 191 -0.97 20.21 -12.25
CA GLU A 191 -2.19 20.99 -12.32
C GLU A 191 -1.91 22.47 -11.98
N SER A 192 -2.78 23.36 -12.47
CA SER A 192 -2.78 24.74 -11.96
C SER A 192 -3.35 24.76 -10.56
N ALA A 193 -2.70 25.48 -9.65
CA ALA A 193 -3.19 25.63 -8.27
C ALA A 193 -4.51 26.39 -8.17
N GLY A 194 -5.06 26.89 -9.27
CA GLY A 194 -6.33 27.60 -9.40
C GLY A 194 -6.59 28.58 -8.26
N LEU A 195 -6.77 29.82 -8.56
CA LEU A 195 -7.36 30.79 -7.62
C LEU A 195 -8.88 30.67 -7.63
#